data_cd089d139f34fe3dc5bc4f6f35f19d9c
#
_entry.id   cd089d139f34fe3dc5bc4f6f35f19d9c
#
_cell.length_a   1.000
_cell.length_b   1.000
_cell.length_c   1.000
_cell.angle_alpha   90.00
_cell.angle_beta   90.00
_cell.angle_gamma   90.00
#
_symmetry.space_group_name_H-M   'P 1'
#
loop_
_entity.id
_entity.type
_entity.pdbx_description
1 polymer ?
#
loop_
_entity_poly.entity_id
_entity_poly.type
_entity_poly.pdbx_seq_one_letter_code
_entity_poly.pdbx_strand_id
1 'polypeptide(L)'
;RIAAIYFEQTLYLRALDEFQLVVAANDHKDPHVLMARIYESQGRLDKAIEEFEILRNLEPKSMDILLYSARLYSLDEKMDVAIKLLQNATEMEPKNDQIYHSLALAYMSNQENGKAVESMKKALVLNPKKDSYYFELGALMEKAGDFKGAIENMRQAIEINPLHSNAHNFLGYIYALEGRDLDRALEHLKKALIIQPRNGYFLDSLGWIYFKKGDSEKALAQIQKALIYTDPDPVLYDHLGDILFSLKNYDEATGAWKNSHSLTLHNKDDLGGEKPNPQTLQDKIEKAKKLIQQNY
;
A
#
# COMPACT_ATOMS: atom_id res chain seq x y z
N ARG A 1 3.70 38.09 -8.68
CA ARG A 1 5.07 37.89 -8.13
C ARG A 1 5.08 37.83 -6.61
N ILE A 2 4.40 38.74 -5.87
CA ILE A 2 4.35 38.76 -4.40
C ILE A 2 3.76 37.46 -3.85
N ALA A 3 2.65 37.01 -4.40
CA ALA A 3 1.99 35.76 -4.03
C ALA A 3 2.94 34.53 -4.14
N ALA A 4 3.73 34.46 -5.21
CA ALA A 4 4.70 33.37 -5.39
C ALA A 4 5.83 33.41 -4.34
N ILE A 5 6.28 34.59 -3.95
CA ILE A 5 7.28 34.75 -2.88
C ILE A 5 6.70 34.25 -1.53
N TYR A 6 5.48 34.61 -1.20
CA TYR A 6 4.81 34.11 0.01
C TYR A 6 4.61 32.59 -0.02
N PHE A 7 4.30 32.04 -1.20
CA PHE A 7 4.19 30.58 -1.38
C PHE A 7 5.53 29.88 -1.12
N GLU A 8 6.64 30.36 -1.71
CA GLU A 8 7.98 29.83 -1.50
C GLU A 8 8.44 29.95 -0.03
N GLN A 9 7.99 30.99 0.67
CA GLN A 9 8.26 31.19 2.11
C GLN A 9 7.28 30.42 3.01
N THR A 10 6.41 29.59 2.46
CA THR A 10 5.37 28.84 3.21
C THR A 10 4.37 29.73 3.97
N LEU A 11 4.30 30.99 3.64
CA LEU A 11 3.33 31.95 4.20
C LEU A 11 1.98 31.82 3.48
N TYR A 12 1.39 30.65 3.57
CA TYR A 12 0.25 30.22 2.74
C TYR A 12 -0.98 31.12 2.83
N LEU A 13 -1.32 31.67 4.01
CA LEU A 13 -2.46 32.58 4.15
C LEU A 13 -2.26 33.84 3.33
N ARG A 14 -1.07 34.46 3.42
CA ARG A 14 -0.73 35.65 2.63
C ARG A 14 -0.67 35.34 1.14
N ALA A 15 -0.14 34.18 0.79
CA ALA A 15 -0.10 33.73 -0.59
C ALA A 15 -1.51 33.61 -1.18
N LEU A 16 -2.46 33.00 -0.44
CA LEU A 16 -3.86 32.86 -0.83
C LEU A 16 -4.54 34.22 -1.04
N ASP A 17 -4.39 35.16 -0.08
CA ASP A 17 -4.97 36.50 -0.19
C ASP A 17 -4.49 37.21 -1.49
N GLU A 18 -3.19 37.16 -1.77
CA GLU A 18 -2.61 37.76 -2.97
C GLU A 18 -3.03 37.01 -4.26
N PHE A 19 -3.13 35.68 -4.25
CA PHE A 19 -3.61 34.92 -5.41
C PHE A 19 -5.08 35.23 -5.69
N GLN A 20 -5.94 35.38 -4.68
CA GLN A 20 -7.35 35.77 -4.85
C GLN A 20 -7.48 37.15 -5.49
N LEU A 21 -6.61 38.11 -5.12
CA LEU A 21 -6.59 39.43 -5.77
C LEU A 21 -6.17 39.32 -7.23
N VAL A 22 -5.21 38.45 -7.56
CA VAL A 22 -4.78 38.24 -8.95
C VAL A 22 -5.90 37.63 -9.78
N VAL A 23 -6.58 36.62 -9.27
CA VAL A 23 -7.72 35.95 -9.94
C VAL A 23 -8.87 36.93 -10.15
N ALA A 24 -9.20 37.76 -9.15
CA ALA A 24 -10.26 38.79 -9.27
C ALA A 24 -9.94 39.85 -10.35
N ALA A 25 -8.67 40.10 -10.60
CA ALA A 25 -8.24 41.05 -11.64
C ALA A 25 -8.17 40.41 -13.03
N ASN A 26 -7.78 39.17 -13.13
CA ASN A 26 -7.68 38.42 -14.38
C ASN A 26 -7.60 36.91 -14.07
N ASP A 27 -8.52 36.13 -14.63
CA ASP A 27 -8.66 34.71 -14.39
C ASP A 27 -7.60 33.91 -15.14
N HIS A 28 -6.45 33.71 -14.48
CA HIS A 28 -5.31 32.95 -14.98
C HIS A 28 -5.18 31.60 -14.27
N LYS A 29 -4.74 30.57 -14.99
CA LYS A 29 -4.57 29.23 -14.47
C LYS A 29 -3.54 29.10 -13.32
N ASP A 30 -2.41 29.81 -13.41
CA ASP A 30 -1.30 29.63 -12.47
C ASP A 30 -1.68 29.90 -10.99
N PRO A 31 -2.42 30.97 -10.66
CA PRO A 31 -2.93 31.17 -9.30
C PRO A 31 -3.77 30.00 -8.80
N HIS A 32 -4.70 29.49 -9.61
CA HIS A 32 -5.57 28.38 -9.23
C HIS A 32 -4.79 27.11 -8.93
N VAL A 33 -3.76 26.78 -9.72
CA VAL A 33 -2.88 25.63 -9.46
C VAL A 33 -2.17 25.77 -8.12
N LEU A 34 -1.65 26.96 -7.81
CA LEU A 34 -0.92 27.20 -6.56
C LEU A 34 -1.85 27.25 -5.35
N MET A 35 -3.04 27.85 -5.49
CA MET A 35 -4.07 27.85 -4.45
C MET A 35 -4.51 26.42 -4.14
N ALA A 36 -4.77 25.60 -5.14
CA ALA A 36 -5.12 24.19 -4.96
C ALA A 36 -4.05 23.39 -4.21
N ARG A 37 -2.77 23.61 -4.54
CA ARG A 37 -1.64 22.97 -3.81
C ARG A 37 -1.57 23.41 -2.36
N ILE A 38 -1.83 24.68 -2.05
CA ILE A 38 -1.90 25.17 -0.68
C ILE A 38 -3.05 24.47 0.06
N TYR A 39 -4.25 24.45 -0.53
CA TYR A 39 -5.40 23.81 0.08
C TYR A 39 -5.19 22.32 0.32
N GLU A 40 -4.60 21.61 -0.66
CA GLU A 40 -4.23 20.21 -0.51
C GLU A 40 -3.25 19.99 0.66
N SER A 41 -2.19 20.82 0.74
CA SER A 41 -1.21 20.72 1.85
C SER A 41 -1.80 20.98 3.24
N GLN A 42 -2.94 21.67 3.29
CA GLN A 42 -3.72 21.94 4.51
C GLN A 42 -4.81 20.87 4.76
N GLY A 43 -4.92 19.84 3.92
CA GLY A 43 -5.99 18.84 3.99
C GLY A 43 -7.37 19.34 3.57
N ARG A 44 -7.47 20.54 2.98
CA ARG A 44 -8.71 21.16 2.52
C ARG A 44 -9.01 20.72 1.09
N LEU A 45 -9.34 19.44 0.93
CA LEU A 45 -9.53 18.82 -0.38
C LEU A 45 -10.71 19.43 -1.15
N ASP A 46 -11.79 19.82 -0.45
CA ASP A 46 -12.93 20.52 -1.01
C ASP A 46 -12.52 21.78 -1.79
N LYS A 47 -11.67 22.60 -1.16
CA LYS A 47 -11.17 23.83 -1.78
C LYS A 47 -10.18 23.56 -2.93
N ALA A 48 -9.33 22.58 -2.79
CA ALA A 48 -8.43 22.18 -3.87
C ALA A 48 -9.21 21.70 -5.10
N ILE A 49 -10.30 20.97 -4.90
CA ILE A 49 -11.18 20.50 -5.97
C ILE A 49 -11.90 21.68 -6.63
N GLU A 50 -12.43 22.65 -5.87
CA GLU A 50 -13.05 23.87 -6.41
C GLU A 50 -12.10 24.59 -7.40
N GLU A 51 -10.84 24.77 -7.01
CA GLU A 51 -9.83 25.41 -7.89
C GLU A 51 -9.56 24.59 -9.17
N PHE A 52 -9.51 23.27 -9.07
CA PHE A 52 -9.32 22.41 -10.24
C PHE A 52 -10.55 22.31 -11.13
N GLU A 53 -11.77 22.45 -10.61
CA GLU A 53 -12.98 22.59 -11.44
C GLU A 53 -12.95 23.87 -12.27
N ILE A 54 -12.46 24.99 -11.72
CA ILE A 54 -12.24 26.23 -12.47
C ILE A 54 -11.20 25.98 -13.58
N LEU A 55 -10.06 25.36 -13.24
CA LEU A 55 -9.02 25.01 -14.22
C LEU A 55 -9.54 24.11 -15.34
N ARG A 56 -10.41 23.14 -15.05
CA ARG A 56 -11.02 22.28 -16.07
C ARG A 56 -11.94 23.05 -17.01
N ASN A 57 -12.60 24.09 -16.53
CA ASN A 57 -13.40 24.96 -17.38
C ASN A 57 -12.52 25.88 -18.27
N LEU A 58 -11.38 26.34 -17.74
CA LEU A 58 -10.43 27.18 -18.48
C LEU A 58 -9.67 26.37 -19.55
N GLU A 59 -9.21 25.18 -19.20
CA GLU A 59 -8.42 24.30 -20.07
C GLU A 59 -8.99 22.87 -20.13
N PRO A 60 -10.15 22.63 -20.76
CA PRO A 60 -10.86 21.34 -20.70
C PRO A 60 -10.11 20.17 -21.37
N LYS A 61 -9.07 20.46 -22.14
CA LYS A 61 -8.24 19.45 -22.83
C LYS A 61 -6.86 19.30 -22.20
N SER A 62 -6.60 19.92 -21.06
CA SER A 62 -5.32 19.77 -20.38
C SER A 62 -5.25 18.43 -19.64
N MET A 63 -4.35 17.55 -20.07
CA MET A 63 -4.14 16.24 -19.45
C MET A 63 -3.67 16.39 -18.00
N ASP A 64 -2.77 17.31 -17.73
CA ASP A 64 -2.26 17.55 -16.37
C ASP A 64 -3.37 17.93 -15.39
N ILE A 65 -4.28 18.81 -15.82
CA ILE A 65 -5.43 19.23 -15.01
C ILE A 65 -6.36 18.05 -14.80
N LEU A 66 -6.62 17.25 -15.82
CA LEU A 66 -7.50 16.09 -15.75
C LEU A 66 -6.97 15.03 -14.78
N LEU A 67 -5.69 14.69 -14.88
CA LEU A 67 -5.03 13.71 -14.00
C LEU A 67 -4.92 14.20 -12.55
N TYR A 68 -4.63 15.49 -12.37
CA TYR A 68 -4.57 16.06 -11.04
C TYR A 68 -5.96 16.10 -10.37
N SER A 69 -6.99 16.48 -11.13
CA SER A 69 -8.39 16.43 -10.65
C SER A 69 -8.78 15.01 -10.24
N ALA A 70 -8.45 14.00 -11.07
CA ALA A 70 -8.72 12.61 -10.73
C ALA A 70 -8.03 12.19 -9.43
N ARG A 71 -6.79 12.63 -9.21
CA ARG A 71 -6.06 12.37 -7.97
C ARG A 71 -6.72 13.05 -6.75
N LEU A 72 -7.14 14.30 -6.87
CA LEU A 72 -7.85 15.00 -5.78
C LEU A 72 -9.16 14.32 -5.43
N TYR A 73 -9.95 13.91 -6.41
CA TYR A 73 -11.18 13.17 -6.18
C TYR A 73 -10.92 11.79 -5.56
N SER A 74 -9.80 11.14 -5.90
CA SER A 74 -9.41 9.89 -5.23
C SER A 74 -9.05 10.11 -3.76
N LEU A 75 -8.36 11.21 -3.44
CA LEU A 75 -8.04 11.57 -2.04
C LEU A 75 -9.28 11.96 -1.25
N ASP A 76 -10.30 12.52 -1.89
CA ASP A 76 -11.60 12.89 -1.30
C ASP A 76 -12.61 11.71 -1.31
N GLU A 77 -12.11 10.49 -1.51
CA GLU A 77 -12.89 9.24 -1.55
C GLU A 77 -14.02 9.21 -2.61
N LYS A 78 -14.04 10.15 -3.55
CA LYS A 78 -15.00 10.22 -4.65
C LYS A 78 -14.52 9.41 -5.87
N MET A 79 -14.32 8.10 -5.68
CA MET A 79 -13.71 7.22 -6.67
C MET A 79 -14.44 7.17 -8.00
N ASP A 80 -15.77 7.22 -8.01
CA ASP A 80 -16.56 7.21 -9.25
C ASP A 80 -16.24 8.41 -10.16
N VAL A 81 -15.99 9.58 -9.57
CA VAL A 81 -15.62 10.78 -10.34
C VAL A 81 -14.19 10.65 -10.85
N ALA A 82 -13.26 10.20 -10.02
CA ALA A 82 -11.88 9.96 -10.40
C ALA A 82 -11.78 8.97 -11.57
N ILE A 83 -12.52 7.86 -11.50
CA ILE A 83 -12.56 6.84 -12.56
C ILE A 83 -13.07 7.45 -13.88
N LYS A 84 -14.16 8.23 -13.87
CA LYS A 84 -14.67 8.88 -15.08
C LYS A 84 -13.66 9.83 -15.71
N LEU A 85 -12.95 10.60 -14.89
CA LEU A 85 -11.90 11.50 -15.37
C LEU A 85 -10.74 10.71 -16.02
N LEU A 86 -10.32 9.62 -15.40
CA LEU A 86 -9.27 8.76 -15.93
C LEU A 86 -9.71 8.01 -17.20
N GLN A 87 -10.98 7.60 -17.29
CA GLN A 87 -11.53 7.04 -18.52
C GLN A 87 -11.47 8.06 -19.67
N ASN A 88 -11.90 9.30 -19.43
CA ASN A 88 -11.78 10.38 -20.43
C ASN A 88 -10.31 10.59 -20.84
N ALA A 89 -9.38 10.53 -19.86
CA ALA A 89 -7.96 10.62 -20.14
C ALA A 89 -7.47 9.49 -21.07
N THR A 90 -7.96 8.25 -20.90
CA THR A 90 -7.61 7.13 -21.80
C THR A 90 -8.12 7.32 -23.23
N GLU A 91 -9.24 8.04 -23.41
CA GLU A 91 -9.76 8.37 -24.75
C GLU A 91 -8.92 9.45 -25.44
N MET A 92 -8.41 10.41 -24.66
CA MET A 92 -7.55 11.49 -25.17
C MET A 92 -6.15 11.01 -25.51
N GLU A 93 -5.55 10.18 -24.67
CA GLU A 93 -4.20 9.63 -24.84
C GLU A 93 -4.18 8.10 -24.71
N PRO A 94 -4.68 7.35 -25.70
CA PRO A 94 -4.84 5.90 -25.60
C PRO A 94 -3.51 5.10 -25.58
N LYS A 95 -2.39 5.75 -25.77
CA LYS A 95 -1.05 5.14 -25.72
C LYS A 95 -0.23 5.52 -24.48
N ASN A 96 -0.84 6.19 -23.52
CA ASN A 96 -0.16 6.61 -22.28
C ASN A 96 -0.36 5.54 -21.20
N ASP A 97 0.69 4.78 -20.91
CA ASP A 97 0.67 3.70 -19.90
C ASP A 97 0.34 4.20 -18.50
N GLN A 98 0.78 5.40 -18.14
CA GLN A 98 0.56 5.97 -16.81
C GLN A 98 -0.92 6.25 -16.52
N ILE A 99 -1.71 6.61 -17.54
CA ILE A 99 -3.15 6.81 -17.38
C ILE A 99 -3.85 5.49 -17.05
N TYR A 100 -3.53 4.41 -17.78
CA TYR A 100 -4.07 3.09 -17.49
C TYR A 100 -3.63 2.55 -16.12
N HIS A 101 -2.41 2.84 -15.71
CA HIS A 101 -1.92 2.54 -14.36
C HIS A 101 -2.75 3.30 -13.30
N SER A 102 -2.93 4.62 -13.45
CA SER A 102 -3.75 5.42 -12.54
C SER A 102 -5.20 4.93 -12.48
N LEU A 103 -5.77 4.53 -13.63
CA LEU A 103 -7.11 3.96 -13.71
C LEU A 103 -7.20 2.60 -13.00
N ALA A 104 -6.15 1.78 -13.11
CA ALA A 104 -6.08 0.51 -12.38
C ALA A 104 -6.07 0.74 -10.86
N LEU A 105 -5.27 1.70 -10.37
CA LEU A 105 -5.25 2.05 -8.95
C LEU A 105 -6.60 2.60 -8.46
N ALA A 106 -7.27 3.44 -9.26
CA ALA A 106 -8.60 3.96 -8.93
C ALA A 106 -9.65 2.83 -8.84
N TYR A 107 -9.65 1.89 -9.80
CA TYR A 107 -10.51 0.71 -9.73
C TYR A 107 -10.20 -0.20 -8.53
N MET A 108 -8.92 -0.37 -8.18
CA MET A 108 -8.51 -1.13 -7.00
C MET A 108 -9.07 -0.49 -5.71
N SER A 109 -8.93 0.82 -5.57
CA SER A 109 -9.48 1.57 -4.42
C SER A 109 -11.02 1.52 -4.37
N ASN A 110 -11.67 1.44 -5.54
CA ASN A 110 -13.12 1.27 -5.66
C ASN A 110 -13.57 -0.21 -5.54
N GLN A 111 -12.66 -1.13 -5.17
CA GLN A 111 -12.91 -2.57 -5.05
C GLN A 111 -13.37 -3.26 -6.35
N GLU A 112 -13.18 -2.63 -7.51
CA GLU A 112 -13.48 -3.17 -8.82
C GLU A 112 -12.29 -3.96 -9.39
N ASN A 113 -11.86 -5.00 -8.68
CA ASN A 113 -10.59 -5.71 -8.93
C ASN A 113 -10.46 -6.24 -10.37
N GLY A 114 -11.56 -6.70 -11.00
CA GLY A 114 -11.55 -7.16 -12.40
C GLY A 114 -11.14 -6.07 -13.38
N LYS A 115 -11.71 -4.86 -13.24
CA LYS A 115 -11.36 -3.70 -14.08
C LYS A 115 -9.95 -3.17 -13.77
N ALA A 116 -9.53 -3.27 -12.52
CA ALA A 116 -8.15 -2.93 -12.13
C ALA A 116 -7.14 -3.81 -12.87
N VAL A 117 -7.34 -5.14 -12.88
CA VAL A 117 -6.49 -6.09 -13.61
C VAL A 117 -6.49 -5.79 -15.13
N GLU A 118 -7.64 -5.52 -15.74
CA GLU A 118 -7.72 -5.17 -17.16
C GLU A 118 -6.94 -3.89 -17.50
N SER A 119 -7.10 -2.86 -16.67
CA SER A 119 -6.39 -1.59 -16.85
C SER A 119 -4.89 -1.75 -16.65
N MET A 120 -4.45 -2.51 -15.66
CA MET A 120 -3.03 -2.80 -15.43
C MET A 120 -2.42 -3.60 -16.58
N LYS A 121 -3.14 -4.58 -17.15
CA LYS A 121 -2.70 -5.30 -18.35
C LYS A 121 -2.54 -4.36 -19.55
N LYS A 122 -3.43 -3.36 -19.74
CA LYS A 122 -3.26 -2.35 -20.79
C LYS A 122 -2.02 -1.49 -20.56
N ALA A 123 -1.75 -1.07 -19.32
CA ALA A 123 -0.50 -0.36 -18.97
C ALA A 123 0.74 -1.19 -19.33
N LEU A 124 0.74 -2.48 -19.02
CA LEU A 124 1.83 -3.40 -19.34
C LEU A 124 2.03 -3.64 -20.84
N VAL A 125 0.95 -3.69 -21.62
CA VAL A 125 1.05 -3.77 -23.10
C VAL A 125 1.76 -2.55 -23.67
N LEU A 126 1.51 -1.38 -23.09
CA LEU A 126 2.13 -0.11 -23.52
C LEU A 126 3.57 0.04 -23.00
N ASN A 127 3.85 -0.45 -21.80
CA ASN A 127 5.17 -0.38 -21.17
C ASN A 127 5.57 -1.72 -20.54
N PRO A 128 6.00 -2.70 -21.35
CA PRO A 128 6.30 -4.04 -20.87
C PRO A 128 7.62 -4.17 -20.07
N LYS A 129 8.38 -3.08 -19.89
CA LYS A 129 9.61 -3.05 -19.12
C LYS A 129 9.47 -2.38 -17.76
N LYS A 130 8.25 -2.10 -17.32
CA LYS A 130 7.97 -1.47 -16.04
C LYS A 130 7.78 -2.55 -14.97
N ASP A 131 8.82 -2.81 -14.17
CA ASP A 131 8.81 -3.81 -13.10
C ASP A 131 7.72 -3.58 -12.05
N SER A 132 7.46 -2.31 -11.70
CA SER A 132 6.41 -1.96 -10.74
C SER A 132 5.01 -2.38 -11.20
N TYR A 133 4.70 -2.32 -12.51
CA TYR A 133 3.40 -2.73 -13.02
C TYR A 133 3.18 -4.25 -12.92
N TYR A 134 4.22 -5.04 -13.14
CA TYR A 134 4.17 -6.47 -12.88
C TYR A 134 3.96 -6.79 -11.40
N PHE A 135 4.67 -6.07 -10.52
CA PHE A 135 4.49 -6.23 -9.08
C PHE A 135 3.05 -5.92 -8.65
N GLU A 136 2.50 -4.79 -9.09
CA GLU A 136 1.14 -4.38 -8.75
C GLU A 136 0.08 -5.31 -9.36
N LEU A 137 0.28 -5.77 -10.60
CA LEU A 137 -0.60 -6.78 -11.21
C LEU A 137 -0.56 -8.10 -10.44
N GLY A 138 0.62 -8.52 -9.99
CA GLY A 138 0.77 -9.72 -9.16
C GLY A 138 0.04 -9.59 -7.83
N ALA A 139 0.13 -8.43 -7.17
CA ALA A 139 -0.61 -8.16 -5.93
C ALA A 139 -2.14 -8.14 -6.15
N LEU A 140 -2.62 -7.58 -7.27
CA LEU A 140 -4.04 -7.63 -7.64
C LEU A 140 -4.52 -9.07 -7.89
N MET A 141 -3.71 -9.91 -8.53
CA MET A 141 -4.04 -11.31 -8.79
C MET A 141 -4.08 -12.14 -7.50
N GLU A 142 -3.15 -11.89 -6.59
CA GLU A 142 -3.16 -12.53 -5.26
C GLU A 142 -4.44 -12.19 -4.50
N LYS A 143 -4.81 -10.91 -4.44
CA LYS A 143 -6.05 -10.46 -3.80
C LYS A 143 -7.31 -11.08 -4.45
N ALA A 144 -7.24 -11.42 -5.74
CA ALA A 144 -8.29 -12.14 -6.47
C ALA A 144 -8.23 -13.68 -6.28
N GLY A 145 -7.26 -14.22 -5.52
CA GLY A 145 -7.04 -15.64 -5.33
C GLY A 145 -6.30 -16.35 -6.46
N ASP A 146 -5.82 -15.62 -7.46
CA ASP A 146 -4.98 -16.17 -8.54
C ASP A 146 -3.50 -16.18 -8.14
N PHE A 147 -3.14 -17.06 -7.22
CA PHE A 147 -1.75 -17.20 -6.75
C PHE A 147 -0.77 -17.58 -7.87
N LYS A 148 -1.23 -18.34 -8.87
CA LYS A 148 -0.37 -18.71 -10.00
C LYS A 148 0.00 -17.48 -10.85
N GLY A 149 -0.99 -16.68 -11.18
CA GLY A 149 -0.77 -15.42 -11.89
C GLY A 149 0.06 -14.44 -11.08
N ALA A 150 -0.16 -14.35 -9.77
CA ALA A 150 0.64 -13.53 -8.87
C ALA A 150 2.12 -13.91 -8.91
N ILE A 151 2.45 -15.19 -8.73
CA ILE A 151 3.84 -15.71 -8.78
C ILE A 151 4.50 -15.37 -10.10
N GLU A 152 3.80 -15.59 -11.24
CA GLU A 152 4.37 -15.30 -12.56
C GLU A 152 4.68 -13.82 -12.74
N ASN A 153 3.78 -12.94 -12.33
CA ASN A 153 4.02 -11.50 -12.42
C ASN A 153 5.15 -11.04 -11.48
N MET A 154 5.26 -11.60 -10.27
CA MET A 154 6.41 -11.30 -9.40
C MET A 154 7.74 -11.75 -9.99
N ARG A 155 7.77 -12.89 -10.68
CA ARG A 155 8.97 -13.35 -11.41
C ARG A 155 9.33 -12.40 -12.54
N GLN A 156 8.36 -11.92 -13.32
CA GLN A 156 8.60 -10.92 -14.36
C GLN A 156 9.13 -9.61 -13.78
N ALA A 157 8.59 -9.14 -12.66
CA ALA A 157 9.11 -7.96 -11.97
C ALA A 157 10.60 -8.15 -11.58
N ILE A 158 10.98 -9.31 -11.06
CA ILE A 158 12.36 -9.63 -10.68
C ILE A 158 13.26 -9.82 -11.91
N GLU A 159 12.76 -10.38 -13.01
CA GLU A 159 13.52 -10.52 -14.25
C GLU A 159 13.91 -9.15 -14.82
N ILE A 160 12.99 -8.19 -14.78
CA ILE A 160 13.24 -6.81 -15.23
C ILE A 160 14.12 -6.07 -14.23
N ASN A 161 13.84 -6.20 -12.93
CA ASN A 161 14.58 -5.55 -11.86
C ASN A 161 14.97 -6.57 -10.77
N PRO A 162 16.17 -7.17 -10.88
CA PRO A 162 16.66 -8.13 -9.88
C PRO A 162 16.79 -7.58 -8.45
N LEU A 163 16.70 -6.25 -8.27
CA LEU A 163 16.71 -5.58 -6.98
C LEU A 163 15.31 -5.19 -6.50
N HIS A 164 14.25 -5.74 -7.09
CA HIS A 164 12.88 -5.48 -6.65
C HIS A 164 12.58 -6.23 -5.34
N SER A 165 12.95 -5.61 -4.21
CA SER A 165 12.88 -6.21 -2.88
C SER A 165 11.48 -6.70 -2.49
N ASN A 166 10.43 -5.90 -2.80
CA ASN A 166 9.05 -6.27 -2.50
C ASN A 166 8.60 -7.52 -3.27
N ALA A 167 9.00 -7.67 -4.54
CA ALA A 167 8.67 -8.86 -5.32
C ALA A 167 9.40 -10.11 -4.79
N HIS A 168 10.64 -9.96 -4.34
CA HIS A 168 11.34 -11.02 -3.63
C HIS A 168 10.64 -11.40 -2.32
N ASN A 169 10.25 -10.43 -1.48
CA ASN A 169 9.51 -10.71 -0.25
C ASN A 169 8.20 -11.44 -0.55
N PHE A 170 7.44 -10.97 -1.52
CA PHE A 170 6.16 -11.56 -1.91
C PHE A 170 6.32 -13.03 -2.30
N LEU A 171 7.26 -13.36 -3.18
CA LEU A 171 7.52 -14.76 -3.56
C LEU A 171 7.90 -15.62 -2.36
N GLY A 172 8.76 -15.10 -1.48
CA GLY A 172 9.14 -15.81 -0.26
C GLY A 172 7.93 -16.08 0.65
N TYR A 173 7.08 -15.09 0.83
CA TYR A 173 5.87 -15.20 1.63
C TYR A 173 4.88 -16.23 1.06
N ILE A 174 4.59 -16.17 -0.24
CA ILE A 174 3.67 -17.13 -0.90
C ILE A 174 4.17 -18.56 -0.79
N TYR A 175 5.47 -18.82 -1.03
CA TYR A 175 6.03 -20.14 -0.84
C TYR A 175 5.92 -20.63 0.62
N ALA A 176 6.05 -19.73 1.58
CA ALA A 176 5.87 -20.06 2.99
C ALA A 176 4.42 -20.37 3.35
N LEU A 177 3.46 -19.64 2.79
CA LEU A 177 2.02 -19.91 2.98
C LEU A 177 1.63 -21.27 2.42
N GLU A 178 2.08 -21.60 1.22
CA GLU A 178 1.83 -22.90 0.61
C GLU A 178 2.56 -24.05 1.29
N GLY A 179 3.50 -23.76 2.19
CA GLY A 179 4.35 -24.79 2.85
C GLY A 179 5.24 -25.55 1.88
N ARG A 180 5.46 -24.99 0.67
CA ARG A 180 6.27 -25.59 -0.41
C ARG A 180 7.51 -24.76 -0.68
N ASP A 181 8.57 -25.44 -1.08
CA ASP A 181 9.82 -24.76 -1.51
C ASP A 181 10.36 -23.75 -0.47
N LEU A 182 10.28 -24.08 0.85
CA LEU A 182 10.72 -23.18 1.94
C LEU A 182 12.19 -22.76 1.80
N ASP A 183 13.03 -23.52 1.11
CA ASP A 183 14.41 -23.13 0.82
C ASP A 183 14.45 -21.99 -0.21
N ARG A 184 13.64 -22.05 -1.26
CA ARG A 184 13.50 -20.94 -2.22
C ARG A 184 12.88 -19.70 -1.56
N ALA A 185 11.87 -19.89 -0.68
CA ALA A 185 11.33 -18.80 0.13
C ALA A 185 12.45 -18.07 0.88
N LEU A 186 13.32 -18.83 1.55
CA LEU A 186 14.45 -18.31 2.31
C LEU A 186 15.45 -17.55 1.42
N GLU A 187 15.75 -18.05 0.21
CA GLU A 187 16.62 -17.37 -0.76
C GLU A 187 16.04 -16.01 -1.19
N HIS A 188 14.75 -15.97 -1.52
CA HIS A 188 14.08 -14.74 -1.88
C HIS A 188 14.09 -13.71 -0.73
N LEU A 189 13.76 -14.14 0.49
CA LEU A 189 13.78 -13.24 1.65
C LEU A 189 15.18 -12.72 1.98
N LYS A 190 16.22 -13.54 1.85
CA LYS A 190 17.61 -13.08 1.99
C LYS A 190 17.96 -12.00 0.99
N LYS A 191 17.54 -12.14 -0.30
CA LYS A 191 17.75 -11.12 -1.32
C LYS A 191 17.00 -9.83 -0.96
N ALA A 192 15.74 -9.91 -0.54
CA ALA A 192 14.97 -8.75 -0.09
C ALA A 192 15.66 -8.00 1.06
N LEU A 193 16.17 -8.73 2.05
CA LEU A 193 16.85 -8.17 3.23
C LEU A 193 18.26 -7.66 2.94
N ILE A 194 18.97 -8.16 1.90
CA ILE A 194 20.22 -7.54 1.43
C ILE A 194 19.94 -6.13 0.91
N ILE A 195 18.82 -5.94 0.22
CA ILE A 195 18.41 -4.63 -0.35
C ILE A 195 17.86 -3.70 0.75
N GLN A 196 17.02 -4.23 1.63
CA GLN A 196 16.37 -3.47 2.72
C GLN A 196 16.54 -4.17 4.07
N PRO A 197 17.71 -4.09 4.72
CA PRO A 197 18.06 -4.90 5.91
C PRO A 197 17.26 -4.56 7.18
N ARG A 198 16.60 -3.40 7.21
CA ARG A 198 15.79 -2.94 8.34
C ARG A 198 14.29 -2.87 8.03
N ASN A 199 13.85 -3.56 6.98
CA ASN A 199 12.43 -3.65 6.68
C ASN A 199 11.79 -4.68 7.61
N GLY A 200 10.95 -4.22 8.55
CA GLY A 200 10.31 -5.07 9.56
C GLY A 200 9.39 -6.12 8.95
N TYR A 201 8.66 -5.78 7.88
CA TYR A 201 7.79 -6.74 7.18
C TYR A 201 8.59 -7.88 6.51
N PHE A 202 9.79 -7.59 6.00
CA PHE A 202 10.66 -8.64 5.44
C PHE A 202 11.25 -9.53 6.55
N LEU A 203 11.56 -8.95 7.70
CA LEU A 203 12.03 -9.70 8.87
C LEU A 203 10.92 -10.59 9.44
N ASP A 204 9.67 -10.10 9.46
CA ASP A 204 8.50 -10.91 9.84
C ASP A 204 8.33 -12.10 8.88
N SER A 205 8.29 -11.86 7.58
CA SER A 205 8.22 -12.93 6.57
C SER A 205 9.35 -13.94 6.73
N LEU A 206 10.58 -13.50 7.03
CA LEU A 206 11.70 -14.39 7.30
C LEU A 206 11.48 -15.21 8.58
N GLY A 207 10.99 -14.58 9.64
CA GLY A 207 10.60 -15.26 10.88
C GLY A 207 9.56 -16.34 10.62
N TRP A 208 8.52 -16.01 9.84
CA TRP A 208 7.47 -16.96 9.47
C TRP A 208 7.99 -18.16 8.69
N ILE A 209 8.93 -17.94 7.74
CA ILE A 209 9.60 -19.05 7.01
C ILE A 209 10.37 -19.95 7.97
N TYR A 210 11.15 -19.40 8.92
CA TYR A 210 11.84 -20.22 9.92
C TYR A 210 10.86 -21.00 10.78
N PHE A 211 9.75 -20.40 11.18
CA PHE A 211 8.69 -21.09 11.93
C PHE A 211 8.09 -22.26 11.14
N LYS A 212 7.76 -22.05 9.85
CA LYS A 212 7.28 -23.12 8.96
C LYS A 212 8.31 -24.23 8.74
N LYS A 213 9.60 -23.93 8.82
CA LYS A 213 10.70 -24.92 8.80
C LYS A 213 10.90 -25.64 10.14
N GLY A 214 10.17 -25.27 11.20
CA GLY A 214 10.30 -25.84 12.55
C GLY A 214 11.43 -25.25 13.40
N ASP A 215 12.08 -24.18 12.93
CA ASP A 215 13.16 -23.48 13.66
C ASP A 215 12.58 -22.27 14.42
N SER A 216 11.83 -22.57 15.50
CA SER A 216 11.13 -21.54 16.27
C SER A 216 12.06 -20.55 16.98
N GLU A 217 13.29 -20.94 17.31
CA GLU A 217 14.28 -20.04 17.92
C GLU A 217 14.77 -18.97 16.92
N LYS A 218 15.13 -19.38 15.69
CA LYS A 218 15.47 -18.42 14.64
C LYS A 218 14.27 -17.58 14.25
N ALA A 219 13.07 -18.16 14.23
CA ALA A 219 11.84 -17.41 13.97
C ALA A 219 11.67 -16.28 14.98
N LEU A 220 11.76 -16.60 16.29
CA LEU A 220 11.64 -15.61 17.36
C LEU A 220 12.66 -14.48 17.23
N ALA A 221 13.91 -14.81 16.92
CA ALA A 221 14.95 -13.81 16.74
C ALA A 221 14.67 -12.83 15.57
N GLN A 222 14.03 -13.28 14.48
CA GLN A 222 13.66 -12.39 13.37
C GLN A 222 12.43 -11.55 13.71
N ILE A 223 11.40 -12.11 14.34
CA ILE A 223 10.20 -11.37 14.78
C ILE A 223 10.56 -10.29 15.80
N GLN A 224 11.44 -10.57 16.75
CA GLN A 224 11.91 -9.55 17.69
C GLN A 224 12.63 -8.39 16.99
N LYS A 225 13.41 -8.66 15.95
CA LYS A 225 14.00 -7.59 15.10
C LYS A 225 12.93 -6.84 14.32
N ALA A 226 11.93 -7.54 13.78
CA ALA A 226 10.84 -6.92 13.06
C ALA A 226 10.11 -5.88 13.92
N LEU A 227 9.82 -6.21 15.18
CA LEU A 227 9.18 -5.30 16.15
C LEU A 227 9.96 -4.01 16.43
N ILE A 228 11.28 -3.99 16.17
CA ILE A 228 12.11 -2.77 16.33
C ILE A 228 11.91 -1.80 15.16
N TYR A 229 11.59 -2.34 13.97
CA TYR A 229 11.57 -1.57 12.70
C TYR A 229 10.17 -1.39 12.11
N THR A 230 9.12 -1.85 12.80
CA THR A 230 7.74 -1.78 12.34
C THR A 230 6.88 -1.14 13.41
N ASP A 231 5.95 -0.28 13.00
CA ASP A 231 4.87 0.16 13.90
C ASP A 231 4.06 -1.04 14.38
N PRO A 232 3.35 -0.92 15.52
CA PRO A 232 2.54 -2.01 16.05
C PRO A 232 1.57 -2.58 15.00
N ASP A 233 1.81 -3.83 14.58
CA ASP A 233 1.06 -4.52 13.53
C ASP A 233 0.39 -5.78 14.09
N PRO A 234 -0.92 -6.01 13.84
CA PRO A 234 -1.64 -7.15 14.39
C PRO A 234 -1.13 -8.50 13.88
N VAL A 235 -0.69 -8.59 12.62
CA VAL A 235 -0.18 -9.83 12.02
C VAL A 235 1.15 -10.22 12.67
N LEU A 236 2.04 -9.23 12.86
CA LEU A 236 3.34 -9.44 13.48
C LEU A 236 3.21 -9.96 14.91
N TYR A 237 2.24 -9.44 15.69
CA TYR A 237 1.96 -9.93 17.02
C TYR A 237 1.28 -11.32 17.01
N ASP A 238 0.49 -11.67 15.99
CA ASP A 238 -0.07 -13.02 15.84
C ASP A 238 1.04 -14.04 15.57
N HIS A 239 1.95 -13.74 14.62
CA HIS A 239 3.12 -14.56 14.34
C HIS A 239 4.02 -14.74 15.59
N LEU A 240 4.26 -13.65 16.35
CA LEU A 240 5.00 -13.73 17.61
C LEU A 240 4.33 -14.71 18.59
N GLY A 241 3.01 -14.61 18.75
CA GLY A 241 2.25 -15.50 19.62
C GLY A 241 2.35 -16.97 19.20
N ASP A 242 2.22 -17.27 17.91
CA ASP A 242 2.32 -18.64 17.39
C ASP A 242 3.73 -19.23 17.61
N ILE A 243 4.77 -18.44 17.42
CA ILE A 243 6.16 -18.85 17.64
C ILE A 243 6.42 -19.08 19.13
N LEU A 244 6.04 -18.17 20.01
CA LEU A 244 6.18 -18.32 21.46
C LEU A 244 5.42 -19.52 22.00
N PHE A 245 4.22 -19.77 21.48
CA PHE A 245 3.44 -20.96 21.84
C PHE A 245 4.17 -22.24 21.44
N SER A 246 4.79 -22.31 20.27
CA SER A 246 5.57 -23.46 19.84
C SER A 246 6.79 -23.72 20.72
N LEU A 247 7.36 -22.65 21.30
CA LEU A 247 8.46 -22.71 22.28
C LEU A 247 7.96 -23.01 23.71
N LYS A 248 6.66 -23.22 23.90
CA LYS A 248 5.99 -23.45 25.20
C LYS A 248 6.02 -22.24 26.15
N ASN A 249 6.32 -21.05 25.64
CA ASN A 249 6.26 -19.77 26.37
C ASN A 249 4.81 -19.25 26.38
N TYR A 250 3.91 -19.97 27.04
CA TYR A 250 2.46 -19.75 26.94
C TYR A 250 2.00 -18.41 27.49
N ASP A 251 2.63 -17.86 28.51
CA ASP A 251 2.29 -16.55 29.09
C ASP A 251 2.60 -15.42 28.11
N GLU A 252 3.81 -15.45 27.53
CA GLU A 252 4.24 -14.46 26.54
C GLU A 252 3.41 -14.58 25.24
N ALA A 253 3.11 -15.80 24.79
CA ALA A 253 2.24 -16.06 23.65
C ALA A 253 0.85 -15.45 23.86
N THR A 254 0.28 -15.64 25.06
CA THR A 254 -1.01 -15.02 25.44
C THR A 254 -0.94 -13.49 25.39
N GLY A 255 0.17 -12.89 25.83
CA GLY A 255 0.42 -11.45 25.75
C GLY A 255 0.47 -10.96 24.31
N ALA A 256 1.22 -11.64 23.44
CA ALA A 256 1.35 -11.31 22.03
C ALA A 256 -0.01 -11.37 21.30
N TRP A 257 -0.79 -12.43 21.46
CA TRP A 257 -2.11 -12.54 20.84
C TRP A 257 -3.12 -11.52 21.37
N LYS A 258 -3.04 -11.10 22.65
CA LYS A 258 -3.86 -9.98 23.17
C LYS A 258 -3.51 -8.66 22.50
N ASN A 259 -2.23 -8.39 22.25
CA ASN A 259 -1.80 -7.20 21.50
C ASN A 259 -2.32 -7.27 20.07
N SER A 260 -2.17 -8.40 19.38
CA SER A 260 -2.74 -8.61 18.05
C SER A 260 -4.26 -8.35 18.03
N HIS A 261 -5.00 -8.95 18.97
CA HIS A 261 -6.45 -8.79 19.08
C HIS A 261 -6.86 -7.32 19.30
N SER A 262 -6.17 -6.64 20.23
CA SER A 262 -6.42 -5.21 20.50
C SER A 262 -6.19 -4.35 19.27
N LEU A 263 -5.06 -4.55 18.58
CA LEU A 263 -4.74 -3.81 17.34
C LEU A 263 -5.74 -4.09 16.23
N THR A 264 -6.18 -5.35 16.07
CA THR A 264 -7.18 -5.74 15.07
C THR A 264 -8.52 -5.00 15.28
N LEU A 265 -8.92 -4.79 16.53
CA LEU A 265 -10.19 -4.11 16.85
C LEU A 265 -10.10 -2.58 16.76
N HIS A 266 -8.93 -1.98 17.03
CA HIS A 266 -8.76 -0.53 17.08
C HIS A 266 -8.34 0.08 15.73
N ASN A 267 -7.61 -0.65 14.89
CA ASN A 267 -7.23 -0.18 13.57
C ASN A 267 -8.41 -0.29 12.60
N LYS A 268 -9.23 0.75 12.56
CA LYS A 268 -10.34 0.85 11.59
C LYS A 268 -9.85 1.12 10.16
N ASP A 269 -8.67 1.69 10.02
CA ASP A 269 -8.10 2.02 8.73
C ASP A 269 -7.57 0.75 8.06
N ASP A 270 -8.21 0.40 6.96
CA ASP A 270 -7.90 -0.76 6.14
C ASP A 270 -6.62 -0.49 5.33
N LEU A 271 -5.46 -0.68 5.94
CA LEU A 271 -4.16 -0.56 5.28
C LEU A 271 -3.89 -1.72 4.28
N GLY A 272 -4.94 -2.47 3.91
CA GLY A 272 -4.91 -3.40 2.78
C GLY A 272 -4.25 -4.76 3.04
N GLY A 273 -3.96 -5.11 4.30
CA GLY A 273 -3.46 -6.44 4.70
C GLY A 273 -4.55 -7.34 5.30
N GLU A 274 -4.42 -8.67 5.15
CA GLU A 274 -5.26 -9.62 5.90
C GLU A 274 -5.00 -9.44 7.40
N LYS A 275 -6.03 -9.03 8.14
CA LYS A 275 -5.98 -8.93 9.60
C LYS A 275 -6.30 -10.29 10.22
N PRO A 276 -5.63 -10.66 11.33
CA PRO A 276 -5.98 -11.86 12.07
C PRO A 276 -7.46 -11.84 12.50
N ASN A 277 -8.12 -13.00 12.41
CA ASN A 277 -9.51 -13.10 12.85
C ASN A 277 -9.59 -12.99 14.38
N PRO A 278 -10.38 -12.03 14.94
CA PRO A 278 -10.48 -11.84 16.40
C PRO A 278 -10.91 -13.09 17.16
N GLN A 279 -11.84 -13.88 16.61
CA GLN A 279 -12.30 -15.12 17.27
C GLN A 279 -11.18 -16.17 17.31
N THR A 280 -10.41 -16.31 16.22
CA THR A 280 -9.25 -17.22 16.18
C THR A 280 -8.20 -16.84 17.22
N LEU A 281 -7.93 -15.54 17.38
CA LEU A 281 -7.01 -15.04 18.41
C LEU A 281 -7.52 -15.37 19.83
N GLN A 282 -8.83 -15.20 20.07
CA GLN A 282 -9.45 -15.55 21.34
C GLN A 282 -9.29 -17.03 21.65
N ASP A 283 -9.54 -17.91 20.67
CA ASP A 283 -9.39 -19.35 20.81
C ASP A 283 -7.94 -19.77 21.12
N LYS A 284 -6.96 -19.13 20.45
CA LYS A 284 -5.53 -19.31 20.74
C LYS A 284 -5.19 -18.92 22.19
N ILE A 285 -5.69 -17.77 22.66
CA ILE A 285 -5.50 -17.27 24.03
C ILE A 285 -6.08 -18.25 25.05
N GLU A 286 -7.31 -18.75 24.85
CA GLU A 286 -7.95 -19.69 25.77
C GLU A 286 -7.22 -21.04 25.83
N LYS A 287 -6.74 -21.53 24.68
CA LYS A 287 -5.93 -22.72 24.59
C LYS A 287 -4.64 -22.58 25.42
N ALA A 288 -3.94 -21.46 25.29
CA ALA A 288 -2.72 -21.23 26.07
C ALA A 288 -2.99 -21.16 27.58
N LYS A 289 -4.05 -20.44 27.99
CA LYS A 289 -4.44 -20.37 29.43
C LYS A 289 -4.72 -21.71 30.04
N LYS A 290 -5.40 -22.62 29.31
CA LYS A 290 -5.64 -23.99 29.79
C LYS A 290 -4.33 -24.76 30.04
N LEU A 291 -3.35 -24.61 29.14
CA LEU A 291 -2.03 -25.24 29.30
C LEU A 291 -1.23 -24.64 30.46
N ILE A 292 -1.32 -23.32 30.69
CA ILE A 292 -0.72 -22.68 31.87
C ILE A 292 -1.27 -23.30 33.15
N GLN A 293 -2.61 -23.41 33.26
CA GLN A 293 -3.27 -23.98 34.44
C GLN A 293 -2.97 -25.49 34.69
N GLN A 294 -2.61 -26.25 33.66
CA GLN A 294 -2.25 -27.65 33.75
C GLN A 294 -0.79 -27.86 34.20
N ASN A 295 0.05 -26.86 34.08
CA ASN A 295 1.46 -26.93 34.45
C ASN A 295 1.75 -26.41 35.88
N TYR A 296 0.71 -25.94 36.57
CA TYR A 296 0.69 -25.60 38.00
C TYR A 296 -0.15 -26.60 38.77
#